data_11b732b9e7e8aa2627a9ca0726b4393a
#
_entry.id   11b732b9e7e8aa2627a9ca0726b4393a
#
_cell.length_a   1.000
_cell.length_b   1.000
_cell.length_c   1.000
_cell.angle_alpha   90.00
_cell.angle_beta   90.00
_cell.angle_gamma   90.00
#
_symmetry.space_group_name_H-M   'P 1'
#
loop_
_entity.id
_entity.type
_entity.pdbx_description
1 polymer ?
#
loop_
_entity_poly.entity_id
_entity_poly.type
_entity_poly.pdbx_seq_one_letter_code
_entity_poly.pdbx_strand_id
1 'polypeptide(L)'
;MTKKPFKPEIVDDKQESVNNPIEQVSRPTKLILVASMSRSMLEELRRAPLDEEGRKHLADIHERSMKELNEILSPELKEELNRVVLPLTQNKAPSESELRISQAQLVGWLEGLFHGIQATLFTQQMSTQGQMEEVKKRMLESGALHPQDGYSGNEGNGTGAYL
;
A
#
# COMPACT_ATOMS: atom_id res chain seq x y z
N MET A 1 -23.00 34.13 33.42
CA MET A 1 -22.85 33.07 32.41
C MET A 1 -21.43 33.13 31.87
N THR A 2 -20.57 32.32 32.44
CA THR A 2 -19.19 32.20 32.02
C THR A 2 -19.10 31.21 30.85
N LYS A 3 -18.89 31.70 29.65
CA LYS A 3 -18.55 30.85 28.51
C LYS A 3 -17.20 30.18 28.78
N LYS A 4 -17.21 28.85 28.95
CA LYS A 4 -15.97 28.07 28.93
C LYS A 4 -15.31 28.21 27.58
N PRO A 5 -13.98 28.46 27.52
CA PRO A 5 -13.29 28.50 26.26
C PRO A 5 -13.32 27.12 25.60
N PHE A 6 -13.70 27.11 24.33
CA PHE A 6 -13.61 25.92 23.47
C PHE A 6 -12.14 25.51 23.41
N LYS A 7 -11.79 24.38 24.03
CA LYS A 7 -10.52 23.73 23.79
C LYS A 7 -10.67 22.96 22.48
N PRO A 8 -9.87 23.24 21.46
CA PRO A 8 -9.82 22.36 20.30
C PRO A 8 -9.31 21.00 20.80
N GLU A 9 -10.11 20.01 20.58
CA GLU A 9 -9.74 18.61 20.78
C GLU A 9 -8.61 18.32 19.79
N ILE A 10 -7.40 18.15 20.32
CA ILE A 10 -6.27 17.68 19.51
C ILE A 10 -6.64 16.24 19.18
N VAL A 11 -7.13 16.01 17.96
CA VAL A 11 -7.26 14.67 17.39
C VAL A 11 -5.87 14.07 17.43
N ASP A 12 -5.69 13.03 18.22
CA ASP A 12 -4.43 12.38 18.45
C ASP A 12 -3.95 11.80 17.10
N ASP A 13 -2.93 12.42 16.54
CA ASP A 13 -2.29 12.06 15.27
C ASP A 13 -1.78 10.59 15.27
N LYS A 14 -1.77 9.96 16.45
CA LYS A 14 -1.41 8.56 16.63
C LYS A 14 -2.49 7.57 16.20
N GLN A 15 -3.78 7.97 16.13
CA GLN A 15 -4.84 7.06 15.70
C GLN A 15 -4.94 6.96 14.17
N GLU A 16 -4.52 7.97 13.43
CA GLU A 16 -4.47 7.88 11.97
C GLU A 16 -3.28 7.04 11.48
N SER A 17 -2.16 7.04 12.21
CA SER A 17 -1.00 6.23 11.84
C SER A 17 -1.24 4.73 12.01
N VAL A 18 -2.04 4.32 12.98
CA VAL A 18 -2.36 2.90 13.23
C VAL A 18 -3.21 2.29 12.11
N ASN A 19 -3.97 3.09 11.39
CA ASN A 19 -4.85 2.62 10.31
C ASN A 19 -4.23 2.73 8.91
N ASN A 20 -3.00 3.24 8.79
CA ASN A 20 -2.34 3.33 7.51
C ASN A 20 -1.69 1.98 7.13
N PRO A 21 -2.21 1.26 6.12
CA PRO A 21 -1.68 -0.06 5.78
C PRO A 21 -0.22 -0.04 5.33
N ILE A 22 0.30 1.10 4.88
CA ILE A 22 1.70 1.25 4.47
C ILE A 22 2.63 1.17 5.69
N GLU A 23 2.26 1.82 6.80
CA GLU A 23 3.05 1.85 8.02
C GLU A 23 3.02 0.50 8.77
N GLN A 24 2.04 -0.34 8.45
CA GLN A 24 1.89 -1.66 9.04
C GLN A 24 2.78 -2.74 8.40
N VAL A 25 3.52 -2.38 7.36
CA VAL A 25 4.45 -3.27 6.66
C VAL A 25 5.86 -2.70 6.73
N SER A 26 6.76 -3.39 7.44
CA SER A 26 8.14 -2.92 7.63
C SER A 26 9.02 -3.07 6.39
N ARG A 27 8.72 -4.05 5.53
CA ARG A 27 9.47 -4.35 4.31
C ARG A 27 8.55 -4.57 3.11
N PRO A 28 8.10 -3.51 2.44
CA PRO A 28 7.16 -3.61 1.33
C PRO A 28 7.67 -4.45 0.15
N THR A 29 8.96 -4.38 -0.18
CA THR A 29 9.55 -5.18 -1.26
C THR A 29 9.45 -6.67 -0.98
N LYS A 30 9.70 -7.09 0.26
CA LYS A 30 9.57 -8.49 0.67
C LYS A 30 8.14 -8.98 0.58
N LEU A 31 7.18 -8.14 0.96
CA LEU A 31 5.76 -8.41 0.82
C LEU A 31 5.38 -8.70 -0.64
N ILE A 32 5.85 -7.87 -1.56
CA ILE A 32 5.61 -8.02 -3.01
C ILE A 32 6.20 -9.34 -3.53
N LEU A 33 7.41 -9.67 -3.12
CA LEU A 33 8.07 -10.92 -3.52
C LEU A 33 7.31 -12.15 -3.03
N VAL A 34 6.91 -12.17 -1.78
CA VAL A 34 6.11 -13.28 -1.21
C VAL A 34 4.76 -13.39 -1.91
N ALA A 35 4.09 -12.27 -2.19
CA ALA A 35 2.82 -12.27 -2.90
C ALA A 35 2.95 -12.84 -4.33
N SER A 36 3.97 -12.42 -5.06
CA SER A 36 4.25 -12.91 -6.41
C SER A 36 4.54 -14.41 -6.42
N MET A 37 5.36 -14.87 -5.50
CA MET A 37 5.68 -16.29 -5.35
C MET A 37 4.45 -17.12 -4.99
N SER A 38 3.65 -16.67 -4.04
CA SER A 38 2.41 -17.35 -3.64
C SER A 38 1.40 -17.46 -4.78
N ARG A 39 1.29 -16.43 -5.60
CA ARG A 39 0.45 -16.47 -6.80
C ARG A 39 0.95 -17.50 -7.81
N SER A 40 2.25 -17.52 -8.10
CA SER A 40 2.85 -18.51 -9.01
C SER A 40 2.63 -19.94 -8.52
N MET A 41 2.77 -20.17 -7.22
CA MET A 41 2.50 -21.48 -6.62
C MET A 41 1.04 -21.90 -6.74
N LEU A 42 0.11 -20.98 -6.55
CA LEU A 42 -1.32 -21.24 -6.75
C LEU A 42 -1.64 -21.61 -8.20
N GLU A 43 -1.00 -20.95 -9.15
CA GLU A 43 -1.16 -21.28 -10.58
C GLU A 43 -0.62 -22.68 -10.91
N GLU A 44 0.53 -23.05 -10.35
CA GLU A 44 1.09 -24.41 -10.52
C GLU A 44 0.16 -25.48 -9.94
N LEU A 45 -0.41 -25.24 -8.76
CA LEU A 45 -1.40 -26.13 -8.15
C LEU A 45 -2.65 -26.34 -9.02
N ARG A 46 -3.00 -25.35 -9.82
CA ARG A 46 -4.16 -25.41 -10.73
C ARG A 46 -3.85 -26.15 -12.02
N ARG A 47 -2.58 -26.18 -12.44
CA ARG A 47 -2.17 -26.75 -13.74
C ARG A 47 -1.98 -28.25 -13.71
N ALA A 48 -1.38 -28.77 -12.64
CA ALA A 48 -1.01 -30.16 -12.58
C ALA A 48 -1.20 -30.75 -11.19
N PRO A 49 -1.66 -32.00 -11.10
CA PRO A 49 -1.69 -32.72 -9.83
C PRO A 49 -0.25 -32.92 -9.31
N LEU A 50 -0.07 -32.74 -8.00
CA LEU A 50 1.19 -32.96 -7.32
C LEU A 50 1.19 -34.35 -6.65
N ASP A 51 2.33 -35.02 -6.70
CA ASP A 51 2.57 -36.17 -5.87
C ASP A 51 2.74 -35.79 -4.38
N GLU A 52 2.85 -36.78 -3.51
CA GLU A 52 2.96 -36.54 -2.07
C GLU A 52 4.19 -35.71 -1.70
N GLU A 53 5.32 -35.97 -2.36
CA GLU A 53 6.56 -35.24 -2.13
C GLU A 53 6.46 -33.78 -2.59
N GLY A 54 5.87 -33.53 -3.74
CA GLY A 54 5.57 -32.20 -4.23
C GLY A 54 4.63 -31.41 -3.31
N ARG A 55 3.63 -32.07 -2.75
CA ARG A 55 2.72 -31.43 -1.79
C ARG A 55 3.42 -31.09 -0.47
N LYS A 56 4.29 -31.96 0.04
CA LYS A 56 5.12 -31.66 1.23
C LYS A 56 6.03 -30.47 0.98
N HIS A 57 6.70 -30.45 -0.15
CA HIS A 57 7.59 -29.35 -0.51
C HIS A 57 6.84 -28.01 -0.62
N LEU A 58 5.67 -28.03 -1.21
CA LEU A 58 4.84 -26.84 -1.32
C LEU A 58 4.32 -26.36 0.03
N ALA A 59 3.97 -27.28 0.93
CA ALA A 59 3.59 -26.97 2.30
C ALA A 59 4.73 -26.30 3.07
N ASP A 60 5.96 -26.77 2.92
CA ASP A 60 7.14 -26.15 3.53
C ASP A 60 7.37 -24.73 3.03
N ILE A 61 7.22 -24.51 1.74
CA ILE A 61 7.34 -23.16 1.15
C ILE A 61 6.23 -22.25 1.69
N HIS A 62 5.01 -22.75 1.77
CA HIS A 62 3.88 -22.01 2.34
C HIS A 62 4.14 -21.59 3.79
N GLU A 63 4.60 -22.53 4.62
CA GLU A 63 4.92 -22.25 6.02
C GLU A 63 6.03 -21.20 6.16
N ARG A 64 7.09 -21.32 5.36
CA ARG A 64 8.15 -20.31 5.31
C ARG A 64 7.62 -18.94 4.88
N SER A 65 6.76 -18.91 3.88
CA SER A 65 6.12 -17.66 3.42
C SER A 65 5.29 -17.01 4.53
N MET A 66 4.51 -17.79 5.26
CA MET A 66 3.74 -17.32 6.41
C MET A 66 4.64 -16.76 7.51
N LYS A 67 5.75 -17.43 7.79
CA LYS A 67 6.74 -16.97 8.77
C LYS A 67 7.38 -15.64 8.35
N GLU A 68 7.82 -15.54 7.09
CA GLU A 68 8.38 -14.32 6.53
C GLU A 68 7.40 -13.14 6.58
N LEU A 69 6.12 -13.38 6.30
CA LEU A 69 5.07 -12.38 6.41
C LEU A 69 4.87 -11.93 7.85
N ASN A 70 4.83 -12.87 8.79
CA ASN A 70 4.69 -12.56 10.22
C ASN A 70 5.85 -11.69 10.76
N GLU A 71 7.02 -11.73 10.15
CA GLU A 71 8.16 -10.90 10.55
C GLU A 71 8.03 -9.44 10.08
N ILE A 72 7.34 -9.19 8.99
CA ILE A 72 7.25 -7.87 8.35
C ILE A 72 5.93 -7.14 8.58
N LEU A 73 4.92 -7.82 9.10
CA LEU A 73 3.60 -7.27 9.36
C LEU A 73 3.47 -6.72 10.78
N SER A 74 2.62 -5.71 10.94
CA SER A 74 2.20 -5.24 12.26
C SER A 74 1.46 -6.33 13.03
N PRO A 75 1.34 -6.23 14.37
CA PRO A 75 0.58 -7.19 15.17
C PRO A 75 -0.86 -7.37 14.70
N GLU A 76 -1.54 -6.31 14.29
CA GLU A 76 -2.92 -6.33 13.79
C GLU A 76 -3.02 -7.13 12.48
N LEU A 77 -2.13 -6.87 11.53
CA LEU A 77 -2.11 -7.59 10.26
C LEU A 77 -1.71 -9.04 10.42
N LYS A 78 -0.80 -9.35 11.34
CA LYS A 78 -0.45 -10.75 11.68
C LYS A 78 -1.65 -11.53 12.18
N GLU A 79 -2.38 -10.95 13.10
CA GLU A 79 -3.58 -11.57 13.68
C GLU A 79 -4.63 -11.81 12.60
N GLU A 80 -4.86 -10.83 11.75
CA GLU A 80 -5.80 -10.94 10.64
C GLU A 80 -5.38 -12.04 9.65
N LEU A 81 -4.12 -12.06 9.23
CA LEU A 81 -3.56 -13.08 8.34
C LEU A 81 -3.73 -14.48 8.91
N ASN A 82 -3.36 -14.68 10.16
CA ASN A 82 -3.44 -15.99 10.83
C ASN A 82 -4.89 -16.45 11.07
N ARG A 83 -5.84 -15.54 11.07
CA ARG A 83 -7.27 -15.85 11.15
C ARG A 83 -7.85 -16.27 9.81
N VAL A 84 -7.39 -15.67 8.72
CA VAL A 84 -7.93 -15.87 7.37
C VAL A 84 -7.34 -17.10 6.70
N VAL A 85 -6.04 -17.35 6.87
CA VAL A 85 -5.35 -18.47 6.21
C VAL A 85 -5.42 -19.71 7.08
N LEU A 86 -6.00 -20.78 6.54
CA LEU A 86 -6.07 -22.07 7.24
C LEU A 86 -4.66 -22.63 7.46
N PRO A 87 -4.33 -23.06 8.70
CA PRO A 87 -3.07 -23.69 8.97
C PRO A 87 -3.02 -25.07 8.28
N LEU A 88 -1.86 -25.38 7.68
CA LEU A 88 -1.61 -26.72 7.16
C LEU A 88 -1.19 -27.66 8.30
N THR A 89 -1.71 -28.85 8.29
CA THR A 89 -1.35 -29.88 9.27
C THR A 89 0.08 -30.38 9.04
N GLN A 90 0.95 -30.17 10.02
CA GLN A 90 2.39 -30.46 9.90
C GLN A 90 2.73 -31.97 9.87
N ASN A 91 1.83 -32.84 10.32
CA ASN A 91 2.12 -34.26 10.54
C ASN A 91 1.80 -35.18 9.36
N LYS A 92 1.18 -34.67 8.31
CA LYS A 92 0.86 -35.39 7.07
C LYS A 92 1.05 -34.48 5.88
N ALA A 93 1.37 -35.06 4.72
CA ALA A 93 1.30 -34.30 3.49
C ALA A 93 -0.13 -33.75 3.33
N PRO A 94 -0.32 -32.44 3.20
CA PRO A 94 -1.63 -31.90 2.97
C PRO A 94 -2.19 -32.37 1.62
N SER A 95 -3.50 -32.45 1.52
CA SER A 95 -4.16 -32.74 0.24
C SER A 95 -3.99 -31.57 -0.74
N GLU A 96 -4.15 -31.81 -2.01
CA GLU A 96 -4.17 -30.74 -3.01
C GLU A 96 -5.23 -29.69 -2.72
N SER A 97 -6.40 -30.11 -2.23
CA SER A 97 -7.48 -29.22 -1.86
C SER A 97 -7.11 -28.31 -0.70
N GLU A 98 -6.46 -28.84 0.33
CA GLU A 98 -5.99 -28.05 1.48
C GLU A 98 -4.93 -27.02 1.06
N LEU A 99 -3.97 -27.43 0.24
CA LEU A 99 -2.95 -26.52 -0.30
C LEU A 99 -3.54 -25.42 -1.15
N ARG A 100 -4.47 -25.78 -2.03
CA ARG A 100 -5.14 -24.82 -2.91
C ARG A 100 -5.94 -23.80 -2.12
N ILE A 101 -6.70 -24.23 -1.13
CA ILE A 101 -7.48 -23.35 -0.27
C ILE A 101 -6.56 -22.42 0.51
N SER A 102 -5.53 -22.94 1.18
CA SER A 102 -4.58 -22.12 1.95
C SER A 102 -3.85 -21.11 1.07
N GLN A 103 -3.39 -21.53 -0.10
CA GLN A 103 -2.74 -20.61 -1.05
C GLN A 103 -3.70 -19.56 -1.60
N ALA A 104 -4.93 -19.95 -1.93
CA ALA A 104 -5.94 -19.01 -2.42
C ALA A 104 -6.32 -17.97 -1.35
N GLN A 105 -6.43 -18.38 -0.10
CA GLN A 105 -6.69 -17.47 1.02
C GLN A 105 -5.52 -16.50 1.22
N LEU A 106 -4.28 -16.99 1.19
CA LEU A 106 -3.09 -16.15 1.31
C LEU A 106 -2.99 -15.14 0.18
N VAL A 107 -3.14 -15.57 -1.07
CA VAL A 107 -3.11 -14.70 -2.24
C VAL A 107 -4.23 -13.66 -2.19
N GLY A 108 -5.44 -14.07 -1.85
CA GLY A 108 -6.59 -13.17 -1.73
C GLY A 108 -6.39 -12.12 -0.64
N TRP A 109 -5.85 -12.51 0.51
CA TRP A 109 -5.54 -11.58 1.59
C TRP A 109 -4.44 -10.57 1.18
N LEU A 110 -3.38 -11.04 0.55
CA LEU A 110 -2.30 -10.19 0.04
C LEU A 110 -2.79 -9.20 -1.02
N GLU A 111 -3.64 -9.64 -1.95
CA GLU A 111 -4.26 -8.75 -2.95
C GLU A 111 -5.14 -7.69 -2.29
N GLY A 112 -5.92 -8.06 -1.28
CA GLY A 112 -6.71 -7.12 -0.49
C GLY A 112 -5.84 -6.08 0.23
N LEU A 113 -4.73 -6.50 0.81
CA LEU A 113 -3.77 -5.61 1.45
C LEU A 113 -3.15 -4.63 0.42
N PHE A 114 -2.76 -5.10 -0.76
CA PHE A 114 -2.25 -4.24 -1.82
C PHE A 114 -3.28 -3.22 -2.31
N HIS A 115 -4.52 -3.61 -2.49
CA HIS A 115 -5.60 -2.69 -2.86
C HIS A 115 -5.81 -1.62 -1.78
N GLY A 116 -5.74 -1.99 -0.51
CA GLY A 116 -5.81 -1.07 0.61
C GLY A 116 -4.65 -0.05 0.61
N ILE A 117 -3.43 -0.51 0.37
CA ILE A 117 -2.24 0.34 0.25
C ILE A 117 -2.38 1.30 -0.94
N GLN A 118 -2.79 0.82 -2.10
CA GLN A 118 -2.98 1.64 -3.29
C GLN A 118 -4.07 2.71 -3.07
N ALA A 119 -5.18 2.33 -2.45
CA ALA A 119 -6.26 3.26 -2.12
C ALA A 119 -5.80 4.35 -1.15
N THR A 120 -4.99 4.00 -0.15
CA THR A 120 -4.41 4.95 0.81
C THR A 120 -3.46 5.92 0.13
N LEU A 121 -2.57 5.43 -0.74
CA LEU A 121 -1.65 6.26 -1.53
C LEU A 121 -2.40 7.23 -2.43
N PHE A 122 -3.44 6.77 -3.10
CA PHE A 122 -4.28 7.60 -3.94
C PHE A 122 -4.96 8.72 -3.14
N THR A 123 -5.53 8.39 -1.98
CA THR A 123 -6.16 9.38 -1.08
C THR A 123 -5.14 10.41 -0.59
N GLN A 124 -3.93 9.99 -0.23
CA GLN A 124 -2.85 10.90 0.17
C GLN A 124 -2.44 11.84 -0.97
N GLN A 125 -2.32 11.34 -2.20
CA GLN A 125 -2.01 12.16 -3.37
C GLN A 125 -3.09 13.19 -3.64
N MET A 126 -4.36 12.82 -3.58
CA MET A 126 -5.49 13.74 -3.75
C MET A 126 -5.53 14.81 -2.66
N SER A 127 -5.30 14.43 -1.41
CA SER A 127 -5.22 15.37 -0.29
C SER A 127 -4.05 16.35 -0.45
N THR A 128 -2.88 15.88 -0.84
CA THR A 128 -1.70 16.72 -1.08
C THR A 128 -1.93 17.69 -2.22
N GLN A 129 -2.52 17.26 -3.33
CA GLN A 129 -2.87 18.13 -4.45
C GLN A 129 -3.88 19.22 -4.02
N GLY A 130 -4.92 18.85 -3.28
CA GLY A 130 -5.89 19.78 -2.75
C GLY A 130 -5.27 20.84 -1.84
N GLN A 131 -4.34 20.42 -0.96
CA GLN A 131 -3.58 21.33 -0.10
C GLN A 131 -2.67 22.26 -0.89
N MET A 132 -1.99 21.75 -1.91
CA MET A 132 -1.13 22.57 -2.78
C MET A 132 -1.93 23.59 -3.57
N GLU A 133 -3.08 23.23 -4.09
CA GLU A 133 -3.98 24.14 -4.80
C GLU A 133 -4.52 25.22 -3.87
N GLU A 134 -4.88 24.87 -2.63
CA GLU A 134 -5.36 25.83 -1.64
C GLU A 134 -4.24 26.80 -1.23
N VAL A 135 -3.03 26.32 -1.00
CA VAL A 135 -1.87 27.16 -0.69
C VAL A 135 -1.58 28.11 -1.86
N LYS A 136 -1.59 27.61 -3.09
CA LYS A 136 -1.40 28.41 -4.30
C LYS A 136 -2.48 29.50 -4.42
N LYS A 137 -3.73 29.14 -4.17
CA LYS A 137 -4.85 30.09 -4.17
C LYS A 137 -4.68 31.20 -3.11
N ARG A 138 -4.28 30.80 -1.88
CA ARG A 138 -4.01 31.78 -0.81
C ARG A 138 -2.83 32.68 -1.14
N MET A 139 -1.78 32.18 -1.76
CA MET A 139 -0.66 32.99 -2.21
C MET A 139 -1.05 34.01 -3.30
N LEU A 140 -1.93 33.62 -4.22
CA LEU A 140 -2.48 34.53 -5.25
C LEU A 140 -3.36 35.58 -4.62
N GLU A 141 -4.21 35.24 -3.65
CA GLU A 141 -5.09 36.19 -2.93
C GLU A 141 -4.31 37.16 -2.04
N SER A 142 -3.18 36.73 -1.45
CA SER A 142 -2.33 37.57 -0.63
C SER A 142 -1.35 38.44 -1.41
N GLY A 143 -1.31 38.31 -2.73
CA GLY A 143 -0.40 39.05 -3.60
C GLY A 143 1.08 38.61 -3.51
N ALA A 144 1.37 37.50 -2.82
CA ALA A 144 2.71 36.97 -2.70
C ALA A 144 3.23 36.33 -4.01
N LEU A 145 2.31 35.90 -4.87
CA LEU A 145 2.58 35.49 -6.23
C LEU A 145 1.78 36.43 -7.13
N HIS A 146 2.39 37.53 -7.55
CA HIS A 146 1.88 38.21 -8.71
C HIS A 146 2.06 37.31 -9.92
N PRO A 147 1.03 37.08 -10.75
CA PRO A 147 1.33 36.73 -12.13
C PRO A 147 2.15 37.89 -12.63
N GLN A 148 3.45 37.72 -12.67
CA GLN A 148 4.28 38.70 -13.33
C GLN A 148 3.87 38.64 -14.79
N ASP A 149 3.11 39.59 -15.17
CA ASP A 149 3.13 40.14 -16.52
C ASP A 149 4.51 40.76 -16.76
N GLY A 150 5.51 39.98 -16.47
CA GLY A 150 6.90 40.35 -16.65
C GLY A 150 7.43 40.01 -18.01
N TYR A 151 6.56 39.92 -18.98
CA TYR A 151 6.90 40.17 -20.36
C TYR A 151 6.39 41.54 -20.80
N SER A 152 6.85 42.56 -20.18
CA SER A 152 7.16 43.75 -20.88
C SER A 152 8.22 43.38 -21.90
N GLY A 153 7.77 42.93 -23.04
CA GLY A 153 8.64 42.79 -24.18
C GLY A 153 9.33 44.10 -24.38
N ASN A 154 10.58 44.19 -24.05
CA ASN A 154 11.47 45.11 -24.66
C ASN A 154 11.47 44.75 -26.14
N GLU A 155 10.53 45.32 -26.89
CA GLU A 155 10.70 45.44 -28.31
C GLU A 155 11.93 46.30 -28.52
N GLY A 156 13.07 45.67 -28.37
CA GLY A 156 14.30 46.16 -28.90
C GLY A 156 14.06 46.36 -30.36
N ASN A 157 13.95 47.60 -30.73
CA ASN A 157 13.97 48.11 -32.09
C ASN A 157 15.20 47.50 -32.80
N GLY A 158 15.03 46.29 -33.30
CA GLY A 158 15.96 45.62 -34.17
C GLY A 158 15.61 45.97 -35.58
N THR A 159 15.92 47.19 -35.99
CA THR A 159 16.11 47.50 -37.41
C THR A 159 17.26 46.67 -37.95
N GLY A 160 17.04 45.38 -38.14
CA GLY A 160 17.85 44.55 -38.97
C GLY A 160 17.54 44.80 -40.41
N ALA A 161 18.15 45.77 -40.98
CA ALA A 161 18.18 45.85 -42.39
C ALA A 161 19.03 44.73 -42.95
N TYR A 162 18.39 43.71 -43.45
CA TYR A 162 19.04 42.71 -44.29
C TYR A 162 18.93 43.11 -45.73
N LEU A 163 20.04 43.41 -46.23
CA LEU A 163 20.26 43.46 -47.66
C LEU A 163 20.63 42.04 -48.15
#